data_44d14c0643756ebefc26d2048da3a729
#
_entry.id   44d14c0643756ebefc26d2048da3a729
#
_cell.length_a   1.000
_cell.length_b   1.000
_cell.length_c   1.000
_cell.angle_alpha   90.00
_cell.angle_beta   90.00
_cell.angle_gamma   90.00
#
_symmetry.space_group_name_H-M   'P 1'
#
loop_
_entity.id
_entity.type
_entity.pdbx_description
1 polymer ?
#
loop_
_entity_poly.entity_id
_entity_poly.type
_entity_poly.pdbx_seq_one_letter_code
_entity_poly.pdbx_strand_id
1 'polypeptide(L)'
;MADSSEAGGHRVGLAVVIASMAAIATFYGYSGQLLSFVLESEGESGSLIGLSGAVQMAGIFVIMPVLPRLMRRLGPARLMMAGASLALACIIAMALLVDVWAWFPLRLALGASQSMMWTTGETWLNHQSDDRNRGRTISLFMFAIAIGFAAGPFILAETGSAGAGPFITAGAMVVAIMIPLTFSLKVRIARDDQPSARLHQYVRLAPVPMVANFMFGMVGSAFMALLAVYGLRLGLDEALSARMLGWQGWGGAIMTLLLAWLASRFDRTLLLAAFTIAGVLASLALPFIPWMRDVTTPALPWIDDIGGLLLIGYLMVFGGLRAAHYGIAVMLVGDRFRGADLPSATTVFGVMFCTGSIMGPAIGGLAMDIWDPHGLAGAVLLFHLLLLPLPLVAWMRRQARLRG
;
A
#
# COMPACT_ATOMS: atom_id res chain seq x y z
N MET A 1 -42.69 7.07 1.01
CA MET A 1 -42.02 6.96 2.34
C MET A 1 -41.00 5.82 2.42
N ALA A 2 -41.20 4.67 1.78
CA ALA A 2 -40.20 3.58 1.74
C ALA A 2 -38.93 3.97 0.98
N ASP A 3 -39.05 4.65 -0.14
CA ASP A 3 -37.91 5.06 -1.02
C ASP A 3 -36.94 6.04 -0.36
N SER A 4 -37.44 6.93 0.51
CA SER A 4 -36.59 7.88 1.25
C SER A 4 -35.78 7.23 2.41
N SER A 5 -36.32 6.14 2.99
CA SER A 5 -35.62 5.41 4.07
C SER A 5 -34.54 4.47 3.53
N GLU A 6 -34.75 3.87 2.37
CA GLU A 6 -33.72 3.06 1.68
C GLU A 6 -32.59 3.92 1.15
N ALA A 7 -32.89 5.07 0.54
CA ALA A 7 -31.89 6.03 0.10
C ALA A 7 -31.05 6.61 1.26
N GLY A 8 -31.69 6.82 2.42
CA GLY A 8 -31.01 7.23 3.65
C GLY A 8 -30.04 6.16 4.17
N GLY A 9 -30.48 4.92 4.24
CA GLY A 9 -29.66 3.78 4.68
C GLY A 9 -28.45 3.51 3.76
N HIS A 10 -28.65 3.68 2.45
CA HIS A 10 -27.58 3.53 1.46
C HIS A 10 -26.48 4.60 1.62
N ARG A 11 -26.84 5.86 1.81
CA ARG A 11 -25.88 6.97 2.02
C ARG A 11 -25.11 6.80 3.33
N VAL A 12 -25.75 6.36 4.40
CA VAL A 12 -25.09 6.09 5.68
C VAL A 12 -24.08 4.96 5.53
N GLY A 13 -24.46 3.86 4.87
CA GLY A 13 -23.56 2.73 4.64
C GLY A 13 -22.32 3.11 3.82
N LEU A 14 -22.49 3.95 2.79
CA LEU A 14 -21.39 4.46 1.97
C LEU A 14 -20.42 5.34 2.79
N ALA A 15 -20.95 6.26 3.60
CA ALA A 15 -20.14 7.12 4.46
C ALA A 15 -19.37 6.29 5.50
N VAL A 16 -20.02 5.28 6.09
CA VAL A 16 -19.40 4.35 7.06
C VAL A 16 -18.23 3.60 6.44
N VAL A 17 -18.38 3.03 5.26
CA VAL A 17 -17.31 2.26 4.63
C VAL A 17 -16.13 3.16 4.25
N ILE A 18 -16.38 4.35 3.70
CA ILE A 18 -15.32 5.30 3.34
C ILE A 18 -14.56 5.78 4.57
N ALA A 19 -15.25 6.18 5.64
CA ALA A 19 -14.63 6.60 6.88
C ALA A 19 -13.80 5.49 7.54
N SER A 20 -14.35 4.27 7.62
CA SER A 20 -13.64 3.12 8.17
C SER A 20 -12.40 2.78 7.34
N MET A 21 -12.49 2.83 6.01
CA MET A 21 -11.34 2.53 5.15
C MET A 21 -10.24 3.60 5.21
N ALA A 22 -10.60 4.88 5.37
CA ALA A 22 -9.63 5.93 5.63
C ALA A 22 -8.89 5.70 6.96
N ALA A 23 -9.63 5.36 8.02
CA ALA A 23 -9.04 5.03 9.33
C ALA A 23 -8.16 3.76 9.26
N ILE A 24 -8.58 2.72 8.51
CA ILE A 24 -7.79 1.52 8.27
C ILE A 24 -6.49 1.87 7.54
N ALA A 25 -6.53 2.72 6.51
CA ALA A 25 -5.34 3.15 5.78
C ALA A 25 -4.38 3.93 6.69
N THR A 26 -4.89 4.79 7.57
CA THR A 26 -4.09 5.50 8.58
C THR A 26 -3.40 4.53 9.53
N PHE A 27 -4.15 3.56 10.05
CA PHE A 27 -3.60 2.51 10.93
C PHE A 27 -2.54 1.66 10.21
N TYR A 28 -2.73 1.34 8.93
CA TYR A 28 -1.73 0.63 8.12
C TYR A 28 -0.42 1.42 8.01
N GLY A 29 -0.52 2.70 7.59
CA GLY A 29 0.65 3.57 7.44
C GLY A 29 1.40 3.79 8.75
N TYR A 30 0.68 3.84 9.88
CA TYR A 30 1.23 3.99 11.22
C TYR A 30 1.87 2.70 11.74
N SER A 31 1.09 1.62 11.79
CA SER A 31 1.49 0.38 12.48
C SER A 31 2.65 -0.34 11.80
N GLY A 32 2.72 -0.30 10.47
CA GLY A 32 3.81 -0.93 9.72
C GLY A 32 5.18 -0.36 10.10
N GLN A 33 5.29 0.96 10.17
CA GLN A 33 6.52 1.65 10.54
C GLN A 33 6.81 1.57 12.05
N LEU A 34 5.79 1.76 12.91
CA LEU A 34 5.95 1.65 14.35
C LEU A 34 6.64 0.34 14.73
N LEU A 35 6.10 -0.78 14.24
CA LEU A 35 6.62 -2.09 14.59
C LEU A 35 8.03 -2.34 14.03
N SER A 36 8.40 -1.69 12.94
CA SER A 36 9.76 -1.75 12.40
C SER A 36 10.73 -0.88 13.20
N PHE A 37 10.30 0.31 13.65
CA PHE A 37 11.12 1.15 14.53
C PHE A 37 11.39 0.48 15.88
N VAL A 38 10.40 -0.17 16.47
CA VAL A 38 10.61 -0.89 17.73
C VAL A 38 11.63 -2.02 17.56
N LEU A 39 11.54 -2.81 16.49
CA LEU A 39 12.53 -3.85 16.22
C LEU A 39 13.93 -3.26 15.97
N GLU A 40 14.04 -2.13 15.27
CA GLU A 40 15.32 -1.44 15.08
C GLU A 40 15.88 -0.92 16.40
N SER A 41 15.05 -0.38 17.31
CA SER A 41 15.51 0.09 18.64
C SER A 41 15.97 -1.04 19.55
N GLU A 42 15.46 -2.26 19.35
CA GLU A 42 15.93 -3.49 20.01
C GLU A 42 17.22 -4.05 19.39
N GLY A 43 17.75 -3.42 18.33
CA GLY A 43 18.99 -3.80 17.66
C GLY A 43 18.85 -4.98 16.70
N GLU A 44 17.63 -5.26 16.23
CA GLU A 44 17.38 -6.37 15.33
C GLU A 44 17.93 -6.13 13.91
N SER A 45 18.29 -7.22 13.23
CA SER A 45 18.82 -7.17 11.88
C SER A 45 17.79 -6.69 10.85
N GLY A 46 18.24 -6.09 9.75
CA GLY A 46 17.38 -5.73 8.63
C GLY A 46 16.60 -6.92 8.07
N SER A 47 17.21 -8.10 8.02
CA SER A 47 16.55 -9.36 7.63
C SER A 47 15.41 -9.72 8.54
N LEU A 48 15.55 -9.59 9.84
CA LEU A 48 14.52 -9.94 10.82
C LEU A 48 13.36 -8.93 10.76
N ILE A 49 13.67 -7.64 10.64
CA ILE A 49 12.66 -6.58 10.45
C ILE A 49 11.90 -6.81 9.14
N GLY A 50 12.61 -7.07 8.05
CA GLY A 50 12.00 -7.35 6.74
C GLY A 50 11.17 -8.64 6.75
N LEU A 51 11.66 -9.72 7.36
CA LEU A 51 10.92 -10.98 7.50
C LEU A 51 9.65 -10.79 8.34
N SER A 52 9.72 -10.03 9.41
CA SER A 52 8.58 -9.67 10.25
C SER A 52 7.49 -8.95 9.43
N GLY A 53 7.87 -7.99 8.58
CA GLY A 53 6.97 -7.34 7.63
C GLY A 53 6.40 -8.30 6.58
N ALA A 54 7.22 -9.21 6.05
CA ALA A 54 6.78 -10.24 5.10
C ALA A 54 5.75 -11.20 5.71
N VAL A 55 5.95 -11.63 6.96
CA VAL A 55 5.01 -12.47 7.71
C VAL A 55 3.67 -11.76 7.92
N GLN A 56 3.69 -10.45 8.22
CA GLN A 56 2.46 -9.65 8.28
C GLN A 56 1.72 -9.64 6.94
N MET A 57 2.42 -9.43 5.82
CA MET A 57 1.79 -9.48 4.49
C MET A 57 1.26 -10.88 4.14
N ALA A 58 1.91 -11.94 4.63
CA ALA A 58 1.45 -13.32 4.42
C ALA A 58 0.11 -13.64 5.12
N GLY A 59 -0.30 -12.85 6.12
CA GLY A 59 -1.58 -12.97 6.80
C GLY A 59 -2.79 -12.96 5.86
N ILE A 60 -2.68 -12.29 4.68
CA ILE A 60 -3.74 -12.30 3.66
C ILE A 60 -4.05 -13.71 3.15
N PHE A 61 -3.02 -14.54 2.94
CA PHE A 61 -3.21 -15.90 2.43
C PHE A 61 -3.83 -16.84 3.47
N VAL A 62 -3.68 -16.52 4.76
CA VAL A 62 -4.34 -17.26 5.85
C VAL A 62 -5.85 -17.01 5.85
N ILE A 63 -6.28 -15.76 5.66
CA ILE A 63 -7.70 -15.40 5.78
C ILE A 63 -8.46 -15.55 4.45
N MET A 64 -7.80 -15.38 3.30
CA MET A 64 -8.42 -15.35 1.98
C MET A 64 -9.33 -16.56 1.67
N PRO A 65 -8.95 -17.82 2.00
CA PRO A 65 -9.81 -18.99 1.72
C PRO A 65 -11.11 -19.04 2.51
N VAL A 66 -11.14 -18.43 3.69
CA VAL A 66 -12.30 -18.45 4.59
C VAL A 66 -13.12 -17.16 4.55
N LEU A 67 -12.53 -16.07 4.03
CA LEU A 67 -13.13 -14.74 4.00
C LEU A 67 -14.52 -14.69 3.34
N PRO A 68 -14.78 -15.33 2.17
CA PRO A 68 -16.11 -15.33 1.55
C PRO A 68 -17.16 -16.03 2.41
N ARG A 69 -16.77 -17.07 3.16
CA ARG A 69 -17.70 -17.78 4.07
C ARG A 69 -18.02 -16.91 5.29
N LEU A 70 -17.03 -16.24 5.86
CA LEU A 70 -17.20 -15.33 6.99
C LEU A 70 -18.05 -14.13 6.61
N MET A 71 -17.82 -13.54 5.43
CA MET A 71 -18.60 -12.40 4.93
C MET A 71 -20.09 -12.75 4.76
N ARG A 72 -20.41 -13.94 4.26
CA ARG A 72 -21.80 -14.40 4.15
C ARG A 72 -22.47 -14.61 5.51
N ARG A 73 -21.74 -15.12 6.51
CA ARG A 73 -22.31 -15.43 7.83
C ARG A 73 -22.48 -14.17 8.69
N LEU A 74 -21.49 -13.31 8.71
CA LEU A 74 -21.43 -12.16 9.62
C LEU A 74 -21.94 -10.86 8.98
N GLY A 75 -21.83 -10.73 7.66
CA GLY A 75 -21.99 -9.45 6.95
C GLY A 75 -20.75 -8.57 7.06
N PRO A 76 -20.65 -7.51 6.21
CA PRO A 76 -19.41 -6.75 6.07
C PRO A 76 -19.02 -6.00 7.34
N ALA A 77 -19.91 -5.27 7.95
CA ALA A 77 -19.59 -4.44 9.11
C ALA A 77 -19.16 -5.29 10.33
N ARG A 78 -19.84 -6.43 10.59
CA ARG A 78 -19.43 -7.33 11.69
C ARG A 78 -18.12 -8.02 11.41
N LEU A 79 -17.84 -8.36 10.15
CA LEU A 79 -16.57 -8.97 9.76
C LEU A 79 -15.41 -7.97 9.90
N MET A 80 -15.60 -6.72 9.48
CA MET A 80 -14.60 -5.65 9.72
C MET A 80 -14.41 -5.38 11.21
N MET A 81 -15.49 -5.41 12.01
CA MET A 81 -15.44 -5.29 13.46
C MET A 81 -14.62 -6.42 14.09
N ALA A 82 -14.82 -7.68 13.66
CA ALA A 82 -14.03 -8.82 14.13
C ALA A 82 -12.54 -8.66 13.75
N GLY A 83 -12.24 -8.18 12.52
CA GLY A 83 -10.88 -7.84 12.11
C GLY A 83 -10.27 -6.76 13.00
N ALA A 84 -10.99 -5.66 13.26
CA ALA A 84 -10.53 -4.59 14.13
C ALA A 84 -10.29 -5.09 15.57
N SER A 85 -11.19 -5.93 16.11
CA SER A 85 -10.99 -6.54 17.44
C SER A 85 -9.73 -7.42 17.50
N LEU A 86 -9.47 -8.19 16.45
CA LEU A 86 -8.24 -9.00 16.35
C LEU A 86 -7.00 -8.10 16.25
N ALA A 87 -7.05 -7.03 15.44
CA ALA A 87 -5.96 -6.05 15.33
C ALA A 87 -5.65 -5.41 16.69
N LEU A 88 -6.69 -5.00 17.43
CA LEU A 88 -6.53 -4.41 18.76
C LEU A 88 -5.88 -5.40 19.75
N ALA A 89 -6.33 -6.64 19.74
CA ALA A 89 -5.73 -7.69 20.58
C ALA A 89 -4.26 -7.92 20.23
N CYS A 90 -3.89 -7.95 18.93
CA CYS A 90 -2.51 -8.07 18.49
C CYS A 90 -1.65 -6.89 18.95
N ILE A 91 -2.14 -5.64 18.81
CA ILE A 91 -1.40 -4.43 19.24
C ILE A 91 -1.19 -4.43 20.75
N ILE A 92 -2.21 -4.78 21.53
CA ILE A 92 -2.09 -4.89 23.00
C ILE A 92 -1.09 -5.99 23.36
N ALA A 93 -1.18 -7.16 22.73
CA ALA A 93 -0.25 -8.26 22.99
C ALA A 93 1.20 -7.89 22.66
N MET A 94 1.46 -7.20 21.53
CA MET A 94 2.79 -6.71 21.16
C MET A 94 3.33 -5.65 22.13
N ALA A 95 2.46 -4.80 22.67
CA ALA A 95 2.85 -3.81 23.67
C ALA A 95 3.26 -4.44 25.02
N LEU A 96 2.72 -5.62 25.34
CA LEU A 96 2.98 -6.34 26.60
C LEU A 96 4.11 -7.37 26.49
N LEU A 97 4.34 -7.91 25.28
CA LEU A 97 5.32 -8.96 25.02
C LEU A 97 6.54 -8.37 24.30
N VAL A 98 7.65 -8.27 25.00
CA VAL A 98 8.91 -7.71 24.48
C VAL A 98 9.73 -8.78 23.70
N ASP A 99 9.17 -9.96 23.45
CA ASP A 99 9.84 -11.03 22.73
C ASP A 99 9.59 -10.95 21.22
N VAL A 100 10.65 -10.73 20.45
CA VAL A 100 10.63 -10.65 18.98
C VAL A 100 10.01 -11.89 18.33
N TRP A 101 10.29 -13.08 18.85
CA TRP A 101 9.76 -14.33 18.30
C TRP A 101 8.25 -14.47 18.55
N ALA A 102 7.74 -13.96 19.67
CA ALA A 102 6.30 -13.87 19.93
C ALA A 102 5.59 -12.90 18.98
N TRP A 103 6.32 -11.93 18.41
CA TRP A 103 5.76 -10.98 17.44
C TRP A 103 5.46 -11.62 16.08
N PHE A 104 6.15 -12.68 15.65
CA PHE A 104 5.88 -13.32 14.35
C PHE A 104 4.44 -13.84 14.22
N PRO A 105 3.93 -14.68 15.13
CA PRO A 105 2.53 -15.09 15.06
C PRO A 105 1.55 -13.91 15.25
N LEU A 106 1.88 -12.91 16.07
CA LEU A 106 1.06 -11.71 16.23
C LEU A 106 1.05 -10.86 14.96
N ARG A 107 2.17 -10.71 14.27
CA ARG A 107 2.27 -10.06 12.95
C ARG A 107 1.44 -10.78 11.89
N LEU A 108 1.50 -12.12 11.85
CA LEU A 108 0.67 -12.91 10.94
C LEU A 108 -0.83 -12.68 11.20
N ALA A 109 -1.24 -12.71 12.47
CA ALA A 109 -2.61 -12.45 12.89
C ALA A 109 -3.04 -10.99 12.58
N LEU A 110 -2.14 -10.02 12.80
CA LEU A 110 -2.36 -8.62 12.46
C LEU A 110 -2.57 -8.44 10.94
N GLY A 111 -1.74 -9.08 10.12
CA GLY A 111 -1.90 -9.07 8.66
C GLY A 111 -3.20 -9.72 8.19
N ALA A 112 -3.60 -10.83 8.80
CA ALA A 112 -4.89 -11.46 8.54
C ALA A 112 -6.06 -10.52 8.92
N SER A 113 -6.00 -9.86 10.07
CA SER A 113 -7.01 -8.90 10.53
C SER A 113 -7.13 -7.70 9.58
N GLN A 114 -5.99 -7.16 9.17
CA GLN A 114 -5.91 -6.05 8.22
C GLN A 114 -6.52 -6.46 6.86
N SER A 115 -6.20 -7.66 6.37
CA SER A 115 -6.76 -8.18 5.11
C SER A 115 -8.25 -8.43 5.20
N MET A 116 -8.74 -8.90 6.38
CA MET A 116 -10.19 -8.99 6.64
C MET A 116 -10.88 -7.64 6.47
N MET A 117 -10.35 -6.60 7.13
CA MET A 117 -10.94 -5.26 7.06
C MET A 117 -10.87 -4.69 5.64
N TRP A 118 -9.69 -4.77 5.00
CA TRP A 118 -9.44 -4.20 3.68
C TRP A 118 -10.33 -4.81 2.60
N THR A 119 -10.23 -6.13 2.41
CA THR A 119 -10.98 -6.83 1.36
C THR A 119 -12.49 -6.75 1.56
N THR A 120 -12.93 -6.79 2.83
CA THR A 120 -14.37 -6.63 3.15
C THR A 120 -14.85 -5.22 2.84
N GLY A 121 -14.05 -4.20 3.16
CA GLY A 121 -14.38 -2.80 2.88
C GLY A 121 -14.46 -2.50 1.39
N GLU A 122 -13.51 -2.99 0.58
CA GLU A 122 -13.55 -2.86 -0.88
C GLU A 122 -14.77 -3.57 -1.48
N THR A 123 -15.06 -4.78 -1.04
CA THR A 123 -16.24 -5.53 -1.50
C THR A 123 -17.52 -4.78 -1.12
N TRP A 124 -17.63 -4.30 0.10
CA TRP A 124 -18.78 -3.53 0.57
C TRP A 124 -18.98 -2.25 -0.22
N LEU A 125 -17.89 -1.48 -0.48
CA LEU A 125 -17.95 -0.28 -1.31
C LEU A 125 -18.49 -0.58 -2.72
N ASN A 126 -17.97 -1.63 -3.36
CA ASN A 126 -18.39 -2.02 -4.70
C ASN A 126 -19.88 -2.37 -4.77
N HIS A 127 -20.42 -3.03 -3.76
CA HIS A 127 -21.86 -3.34 -3.67
C HIS A 127 -22.73 -2.12 -3.37
N GLN A 128 -22.18 -1.09 -2.73
CA GLN A 128 -22.91 0.14 -2.43
C GLN A 128 -22.69 1.24 -3.48
N SER A 129 -21.93 0.98 -4.53
CA SER A 129 -21.69 1.96 -5.59
C SER A 129 -22.78 1.87 -6.64
N ASP A 130 -23.65 2.88 -6.71
CA ASP A 130 -24.71 3.01 -7.72
C ASP A 130 -24.09 3.37 -9.09
N ASP A 131 -24.55 2.76 -10.19
CA ASP A 131 -23.97 2.96 -11.54
C ASP A 131 -23.92 4.44 -11.95
N ARG A 132 -24.87 5.25 -11.52
CA ARG A 132 -24.92 6.70 -11.78
C ARG A 132 -23.79 7.50 -11.13
N ASN A 133 -23.34 7.09 -9.94
CA ASN A 133 -22.38 7.85 -9.12
C ASN A 133 -21.08 7.07 -8.87
N ARG A 134 -20.92 5.88 -9.48
CA ARG A 134 -19.81 4.95 -9.23
C ARG A 134 -18.44 5.60 -9.36
N GLY A 135 -18.23 6.40 -10.42
CA GLY A 135 -16.96 7.08 -10.62
C GLY A 135 -16.63 8.06 -9.50
N ARG A 136 -17.60 8.87 -9.07
CA ARG A 136 -17.44 9.83 -7.97
C ARG A 136 -17.18 9.12 -6.63
N THR A 137 -17.91 8.06 -6.37
CA THR A 137 -17.78 7.26 -5.14
C THR A 137 -16.40 6.62 -5.05
N ILE A 138 -15.92 5.98 -6.13
CA ILE A 138 -14.59 5.37 -6.18
C ILE A 138 -13.50 6.44 -6.04
N SER A 139 -13.65 7.60 -6.68
CA SER A 139 -12.67 8.69 -6.55
C SER A 139 -12.58 9.23 -5.12
N LEU A 140 -13.72 9.42 -4.44
CA LEU A 140 -13.76 9.84 -3.04
C LEU A 140 -13.13 8.81 -2.12
N PHE A 141 -13.43 7.54 -2.35
CA PHE A 141 -12.84 6.42 -1.62
C PHE A 141 -11.31 6.35 -1.79
N MET A 142 -10.81 6.41 -3.02
CA MET A 142 -9.38 6.41 -3.30
C MET A 142 -8.66 7.62 -2.69
N PHE A 143 -9.30 8.79 -2.72
CA PHE A 143 -8.77 9.99 -2.08
C PHE A 143 -8.70 9.84 -0.56
N ALA A 144 -9.75 9.32 0.08
CA ALA A 144 -9.79 9.08 1.51
C ALA A 144 -8.72 8.08 1.97
N ILE A 145 -8.51 7.00 1.20
CA ILE A 145 -7.43 6.03 1.44
C ILE A 145 -6.05 6.67 1.30
N ALA A 146 -5.83 7.47 0.25
CA ALA A 146 -4.54 8.13 0.02
C ALA A 146 -4.18 9.09 1.17
N ILE A 147 -5.15 9.88 1.64
CA ILE A 147 -4.97 10.72 2.84
C ILE A 147 -4.66 9.86 4.07
N GLY A 148 -5.39 8.77 4.27
CA GLY A 148 -5.17 7.86 5.40
C GLY A 148 -3.76 7.30 5.41
N PHE A 149 -3.30 6.74 4.30
CA PHE A 149 -1.93 6.21 4.20
C PHE A 149 -0.86 7.28 4.41
N ALA A 150 -1.09 8.51 3.95
CA ALA A 150 -0.16 9.60 4.17
C ALA A 150 -0.17 10.07 5.64
N ALA A 151 -1.33 10.11 6.30
CA ALA A 151 -1.48 10.61 7.65
C ALA A 151 -0.80 9.73 8.71
N GLY A 152 -0.85 8.40 8.57
CA GLY A 152 -0.26 7.46 9.53
C GLY A 152 1.21 7.76 9.88
N PRO A 153 2.11 7.87 8.89
CA PRO A 153 3.50 8.24 9.09
C PRO A 153 3.72 9.60 9.78
N PHE A 154 2.90 10.60 9.49
CA PHE A 154 2.99 11.89 10.16
C PHE A 154 2.56 11.80 11.63
N ILE A 155 1.53 11.02 11.95
CA ILE A 155 1.13 10.78 13.33
C ILE A 155 2.24 10.04 14.08
N LEU A 156 2.90 9.06 13.45
CA LEU A 156 4.03 8.35 14.04
C LEU A 156 5.20 9.31 14.34
N ALA A 157 5.49 10.23 13.42
CA ALA A 157 6.52 11.25 13.61
C ALA A 157 6.28 12.13 14.86
N GLU A 158 5.02 12.38 15.22
CA GLU A 158 4.65 13.17 16.42
C GLU A 158 4.61 12.33 17.69
N THR A 159 4.21 11.05 17.60
CA THR A 159 4.10 10.17 18.78
C THR A 159 5.41 9.49 19.14
N GLY A 160 6.35 9.41 18.20
CA GLY A 160 7.55 8.61 18.32
C GLY A 160 7.27 7.11 18.35
N SER A 161 8.31 6.30 18.61
CA SER A 161 8.21 4.83 18.70
C SER A 161 8.49 4.28 20.11
N ALA A 162 8.95 5.14 21.03
CA ALA A 162 9.37 4.70 22.37
C ALA A 162 8.22 4.58 23.37
N GLY A 163 8.25 3.56 24.20
CA GLY A 163 7.34 3.35 25.31
C GLY A 163 5.93 2.91 24.91
N ALA A 164 4.95 3.11 25.79
CA ALA A 164 3.57 2.67 25.60
C ALA A 164 2.73 3.61 24.71
N GLY A 165 3.10 4.89 24.62
CA GLY A 165 2.34 5.92 23.89
C GLY A 165 1.99 5.55 22.46
N PRO A 166 2.95 5.13 21.62
CA PRO A 166 2.70 4.72 20.25
C PRO A 166 1.73 3.55 20.12
N PHE A 167 1.79 2.57 21.01
CA PHE A 167 0.85 1.43 21.01
C PHE A 167 -0.56 1.85 21.45
N ILE A 168 -0.67 2.80 22.41
CA ILE A 168 -1.97 3.39 22.79
C ILE A 168 -2.56 4.15 21.60
N THR A 169 -1.76 4.91 20.86
CA THR A 169 -2.19 5.61 19.64
C THR A 169 -2.65 4.61 18.56
N ALA A 170 -1.90 3.53 18.33
CA ALA A 170 -2.32 2.46 17.42
C ALA A 170 -3.66 1.84 17.84
N GLY A 171 -3.83 1.56 19.14
CA GLY A 171 -5.08 1.06 19.72
C GLY A 171 -6.24 2.05 19.53
N ALA A 172 -6.02 3.33 19.77
CA ALA A 172 -7.01 4.38 19.54
C ALA A 172 -7.44 4.48 18.07
N MET A 173 -6.50 4.33 17.12
CA MET A 173 -6.82 4.25 15.68
C MET A 173 -7.73 3.06 15.38
N VAL A 174 -7.45 1.89 15.95
CA VAL A 174 -8.30 0.71 15.77
C VAL A 174 -9.70 0.93 16.34
N VAL A 175 -9.81 1.56 17.51
CA VAL A 175 -11.11 1.96 18.09
C VAL A 175 -11.83 2.95 17.16
N ALA A 176 -11.12 3.90 16.58
CA ALA A 176 -11.69 4.84 15.60
C ALA A 176 -12.24 4.13 14.34
N ILE A 177 -11.63 3.01 13.92
CA ILE A 177 -12.18 2.15 12.85
C ILE A 177 -13.52 1.52 13.28
N MET A 178 -13.63 1.11 14.56
CA MET A 178 -14.81 0.41 15.06
C MET A 178 -16.04 1.33 15.19
N ILE A 179 -15.85 2.60 15.52
CA ILE A 179 -16.94 3.56 15.77
C ILE A 179 -17.92 3.65 14.57
N PRO A 180 -17.52 3.98 13.34
CA PRO A 180 -18.46 4.08 12.23
C PRO A 180 -19.11 2.73 11.90
N LEU A 181 -18.45 1.60 12.11
CA LEU A 181 -18.98 0.27 11.83
C LEU A 181 -20.20 -0.06 12.69
N THR A 182 -20.32 0.51 13.90
CA THR A 182 -21.47 0.29 14.80
C THR A 182 -22.80 0.71 14.16
N PHE A 183 -22.79 1.71 13.27
CA PHE A 183 -23.98 2.21 12.59
C PHE A 183 -24.49 1.31 11.47
N SER A 184 -23.71 0.29 11.07
CA SER A 184 -24.05 -0.55 9.91
C SER A 184 -24.02 -2.06 10.17
N LEU A 185 -24.08 -2.49 11.43
CA LEU A 185 -23.95 -3.91 11.84
C LEU A 185 -25.03 -4.84 11.24
N LYS A 186 -26.14 -4.29 10.73
CA LYS A 186 -27.26 -5.07 10.15
C LYS A 186 -27.14 -5.24 8.64
N VAL A 187 -26.17 -4.59 7.98
CA VAL A 187 -25.99 -4.67 6.53
C VAL A 187 -25.58 -6.09 6.13
N ARG A 188 -26.23 -6.62 5.10
CA ARG A 188 -25.88 -7.89 4.45
C ARG A 188 -25.63 -7.63 2.97
N ILE A 189 -24.67 -8.35 2.40
CA ILE A 189 -24.32 -8.27 0.98
C ILE A 189 -24.77 -9.57 0.30
N ALA A 190 -25.34 -9.45 -0.91
CA ALA A 190 -25.69 -10.59 -1.75
C ALA A 190 -24.43 -11.33 -2.24
N ARG A 191 -24.62 -12.55 -2.70
CA ARG A 191 -23.57 -13.47 -3.14
C ARG A 191 -22.90 -12.94 -4.41
N ASP A 192 -21.58 -12.78 -4.38
CA ASP A 192 -20.73 -12.72 -5.57
C ASP A 192 -19.94 -14.03 -5.64
N ASP A 193 -20.30 -14.89 -6.59
CA ASP A 193 -19.51 -16.11 -6.88
C ASP A 193 -18.28 -15.68 -7.65
N GLN A 194 -17.12 -15.65 -6.97
CA GLN A 194 -15.86 -15.41 -7.66
C GLN A 194 -15.49 -16.63 -8.52
N PRO A 195 -15.25 -16.44 -9.82
CA PRO A 195 -14.84 -17.54 -10.68
C PRO A 195 -13.47 -18.09 -10.25
N SER A 196 -13.29 -19.41 -10.34
CA SER A 196 -12.01 -20.05 -10.09
C SER A 196 -11.02 -19.70 -11.22
N ALA A 197 -10.07 -18.84 -10.93
CA ALA A 197 -9.08 -18.41 -11.91
C ALA A 197 -7.89 -19.38 -11.98
N ARG A 198 -7.48 -19.78 -13.19
CA ARG A 198 -6.21 -20.49 -13.41
C ARG A 198 -5.08 -19.45 -13.51
N LEU A 199 -4.41 -19.17 -12.40
CA LEU A 199 -3.40 -18.12 -12.27
C LEU A 199 -2.39 -18.05 -13.41
N HIS A 200 -1.78 -19.18 -13.79
CA HIS A 200 -0.71 -19.23 -14.79
C HIS A 200 -1.14 -18.77 -16.18
N GLN A 201 -2.42 -18.93 -16.55
CA GLN A 201 -2.93 -18.52 -17.86
C GLN A 201 -2.95 -17.00 -18.00
N TYR A 202 -3.45 -16.29 -17.00
CA TYR A 202 -3.56 -14.82 -17.01
C TYR A 202 -2.20 -14.14 -16.95
N VAL A 203 -1.23 -14.69 -16.20
CA VAL A 203 0.15 -14.19 -16.18
C VAL A 203 0.79 -14.31 -17.57
N ARG A 204 0.60 -15.43 -18.27
CA ARG A 204 1.13 -15.63 -19.64
C ARG A 204 0.44 -14.75 -20.67
N LEU A 205 -0.87 -14.51 -20.55
CA LEU A 205 -1.64 -13.70 -21.48
C LEU A 205 -1.34 -12.20 -21.36
N ALA A 206 -1.00 -11.71 -20.17
CA ALA A 206 -0.71 -10.31 -19.90
C ALA A 206 0.49 -10.15 -18.93
N PRO A 207 1.71 -10.56 -19.34
CA PRO A 207 2.86 -10.56 -18.43
C PRO A 207 3.25 -9.16 -17.95
N VAL A 208 3.15 -8.15 -18.82
CA VAL A 208 3.55 -6.77 -18.48
C VAL A 208 2.80 -6.22 -17.28
N PRO A 209 1.45 -6.13 -17.26
CA PRO A 209 0.75 -5.60 -16.11
C PRO A 209 0.85 -6.51 -14.86
N MET A 210 0.91 -7.83 -15.03
CA MET A 210 1.02 -8.77 -13.91
C MET A 210 2.35 -8.62 -13.18
N VAL A 211 3.47 -8.56 -13.92
CA VAL A 211 4.80 -8.35 -13.33
C VAL A 211 4.95 -6.92 -12.79
N ALA A 212 4.39 -5.92 -13.47
CA ALA A 212 4.42 -4.54 -12.97
C ALA A 212 3.72 -4.43 -11.59
N ASN A 213 2.57 -5.10 -11.42
CA ASN A 213 1.87 -5.11 -10.13
C ASN A 213 2.59 -5.93 -9.05
N PHE A 214 3.24 -7.03 -9.43
CA PHE A 214 4.11 -7.79 -8.54
C PHE A 214 5.26 -6.91 -8.02
N MET A 215 5.95 -6.19 -8.92
CA MET A 215 7.04 -5.27 -8.56
C MET A 215 6.54 -4.07 -7.74
N PHE A 216 5.35 -3.54 -8.05
CA PHE A 216 4.71 -2.52 -7.22
C PHE A 216 4.49 -3.01 -5.78
N GLY A 217 4.03 -4.26 -5.62
CA GLY A 217 3.91 -4.91 -4.31
C GLY A 217 5.25 -5.02 -3.59
N MET A 218 6.31 -5.46 -4.29
CA MET A 218 7.65 -5.59 -3.72
C MET A 218 8.19 -4.26 -3.21
N VAL A 219 8.21 -3.23 -4.05
CA VAL A 219 8.73 -1.90 -3.68
C VAL A 219 7.88 -1.26 -2.58
N GLY A 220 6.55 -1.34 -2.71
CA GLY A 220 5.61 -0.73 -1.76
C GLY A 220 5.74 -1.29 -0.36
N SER A 221 5.76 -2.61 -0.23
CA SER A 221 5.85 -3.28 1.07
C SER A 221 7.26 -3.19 1.68
N ALA A 222 8.32 -3.25 0.85
CA ALA A 222 9.68 -3.00 1.31
C ALA A 222 9.81 -1.60 1.92
N PHE A 223 9.27 -0.58 1.27
CA PHE A 223 9.28 0.78 1.82
C PHE A 223 8.39 0.91 3.05
N MET A 224 7.24 0.27 3.07
CA MET A 224 6.35 0.32 4.24
C MET A 224 7.02 -0.26 5.49
N ALA A 225 7.81 -1.32 5.32
CA ALA A 225 8.51 -1.98 6.42
C ALA A 225 9.87 -1.35 6.75
N LEU A 226 10.62 -0.88 5.75
CA LEU A 226 12.06 -0.61 5.92
C LEU A 226 12.47 0.82 5.61
N LEU A 227 11.64 1.66 4.95
CA LEU A 227 12.07 3.01 4.56
C LEU A 227 12.40 3.90 5.75
N ALA A 228 11.62 3.80 6.83
CA ALA A 228 11.85 4.56 8.03
C ALA A 228 13.12 4.09 8.77
N VAL A 229 13.33 2.77 8.85
CA VAL A 229 14.58 2.16 9.35
C VAL A 229 15.79 2.58 8.51
N TYR A 230 15.64 2.59 7.20
CA TYR A 230 16.67 3.09 6.27
C TYR A 230 17.04 4.54 6.57
N GLY A 231 16.03 5.40 6.81
CA GLY A 231 16.26 6.80 7.20
C GLY A 231 17.06 6.92 8.50
N LEU A 232 16.69 6.14 9.54
CA LEU A 232 17.44 6.11 10.81
C LEU A 232 18.89 5.68 10.61
N ARG A 233 19.14 4.61 9.85
CA ARG A 233 20.51 4.12 9.56
C ARG A 233 21.31 5.06 8.67
N LEU A 234 20.65 5.95 7.93
CA LEU A 234 21.31 7.08 7.24
C LEU A 234 21.65 8.26 8.17
N GLY A 235 21.29 8.19 9.46
CA GLY A 235 21.54 9.25 10.44
C GLY A 235 20.48 10.34 10.49
N LEU A 236 19.31 10.14 9.87
CA LEU A 236 18.17 11.04 10.00
C LEU A 236 17.49 10.85 11.37
N ASP A 237 16.86 11.91 11.87
CA ASP A 237 16.04 11.80 13.07
C ASP A 237 14.79 10.92 12.84
N GLU A 238 14.20 10.41 13.93
CA GLU A 238 13.08 9.48 13.88
C GLU A 238 11.85 10.11 13.22
N ALA A 239 11.56 11.37 13.51
CA ALA A 239 10.38 12.07 12.99
C ALA A 239 10.50 12.26 11.47
N LEU A 240 11.65 12.65 10.96
CA LEU A 240 11.89 12.80 9.53
C LEU A 240 11.83 11.43 8.84
N SER A 241 12.45 10.41 9.42
CA SER A 241 12.43 9.04 8.90
C SER A 241 11.02 8.47 8.79
N ALA A 242 10.16 8.72 9.78
CA ALA A 242 8.75 8.36 9.73
C ALA A 242 8.02 9.11 8.60
N ARG A 243 8.21 10.42 8.49
CA ARG A 243 7.54 11.27 7.49
C ARG A 243 7.91 10.93 6.03
N MET A 244 9.03 10.25 5.78
CA MET A 244 9.46 9.89 4.43
C MET A 244 8.39 9.11 3.66
N LEU A 245 7.74 8.12 4.30
CA LEU A 245 6.65 7.35 3.68
C LEU A 245 5.39 8.22 3.46
N GLY A 246 5.11 9.14 4.38
CA GLY A 246 4.00 10.08 4.26
C GLY A 246 4.11 10.97 3.03
N TRP A 247 5.29 11.54 2.79
CA TRP A 247 5.56 12.35 1.59
C TRP A 247 5.44 11.54 0.30
N GLN A 248 5.87 10.27 0.31
CA GLN A 248 5.61 9.36 -0.83
C GLN A 248 4.11 9.14 -1.05
N GLY A 249 3.33 9.02 0.01
CA GLY A 249 1.87 8.91 -0.06
C GLY A 249 1.23 10.10 -0.78
N TRP A 250 1.62 11.33 -0.41
CA TRP A 250 1.17 12.55 -1.08
C TRP A 250 1.56 12.61 -2.55
N GLY A 251 2.80 12.25 -2.88
CA GLY A 251 3.26 12.16 -4.27
C GLY A 251 2.43 11.18 -5.10
N GLY A 252 2.10 10.01 -4.51
CA GLY A 252 1.22 9.03 -5.11
C GLY A 252 -0.20 9.56 -5.37
N ALA A 253 -0.77 10.28 -4.40
CA ALA A 253 -2.09 10.89 -4.55
C ALA A 253 -2.13 11.90 -5.71
N ILE A 254 -1.14 12.80 -5.79
CA ILE A 254 -1.01 13.77 -6.88
C ILE A 254 -0.85 13.08 -8.23
N MET A 255 0.03 12.07 -8.31
CA MET A 255 0.26 11.33 -9.56
C MET A 255 -1.00 10.60 -10.03
N THR A 256 -1.82 10.09 -9.14
CA THR A 256 -3.09 9.44 -9.50
C THR A 256 -4.02 10.38 -10.26
N LEU A 257 -4.06 11.67 -9.91
CA LEU A 257 -4.82 12.69 -10.62
C LEU A 257 -4.23 13.01 -12.00
N LEU A 258 -2.90 13.07 -12.09
CA LEU A 258 -2.18 13.36 -13.34
C LEU A 258 -2.21 12.18 -14.31
N LEU A 259 -2.25 10.96 -13.79
CA LEU A 259 -2.11 9.74 -14.57
C LEU A 259 -3.22 9.56 -15.61
N ALA A 260 -4.46 9.94 -15.28
CA ALA A 260 -5.58 9.88 -16.21
C ALA A 260 -5.33 10.76 -17.44
N TRP A 261 -4.79 11.96 -17.25
CA TRP A 261 -4.43 12.86 -18.32
C TRP A 261 -3.24 12.34 -19.16
N LEU A 262 -2.19 11.85 -18.52
CA LEU A 262 -1.03 11.24 -19.21
C LEU A 262 -1.44 10.02 -20.04
N ALA A 263 -2.23 9.10 -19.46
CA ALA A 263 -2.68 7.88 -20.12
C ALA A 263 -3.68 8.13 -21.27
N SER A 264 -4.30 9.32 -21.34
CA SER A 264 -5.14 9.72 -22.47
C SER A 264 -4.34 10.24 -23.68
N ARG A 265 -3.09 10.70 -23.46
CA ARG A 265 -2.24 11.30 -24.50
C ARG A 265 -1.12 10.41 -25.01
N PHE A 266 -0.65 9.49 -24.18
CA PHE A 266 0.51 8.67 -24.45
C PHE A 266 0.17 7.18 -24.43
N ASP A 267 0.94 6.38 -25.18
CA ASP A 267 0.85 4.91 -25.10
C ASP A 267 1.16 4.43 -23.67
N ARG A 268 0.25 3.64 -23.10
CA ARG A 268 0.34 3.17 -21.70
C ARG A 268 1.57 2.31 -21.46
N THR A 269 1.99 1.51 -22.46
CA THR A 269 3.18 0.66 -22.34
C THR A 269 4.46 1.49 -22.35
N LEU A 270 4.50 2.56 -23.18
CA LEU A 270 5.59 3.52 -23.20
C LEU A 270 5.66 4.30 -21.87
N LEU A 271 4.51 4.74 -21.36
CA LEU A 271 4.46 5.40 -20.04
C LEU A 271 5.00 4.49 -18.94
N LEU A 272 4.62 3.21 -18.93
CA LEU A 272 5.15 2.26 -17.96
C LEU A 272 6.68 2.13 -18.07
N ALA A 273 7.22 2.07 -19.28
CA ALA A 273 8.67 2.02 -19.50
C ALA A 273 9.35 3.32 -19.00
N ALA A 274 8.79 4.48 -19.34
CA ALA A 274 9.33 5.79 -18.91
C ALA A 274 9.32 5.93 -17.39
N PHE A 275 8.21 5.57 -16.72
CA PHE A 275 8.14 5.59 -15.27
C PHE A 275 9.05 4.54 -14.61
N THR A 276 9.28 3.39 -15.26
CA THR A 276 10.25 2.42 -14.76
C THR A 276 11.68 2.95 -14.86
N ILE A 277 12.06 3.61 -15.95
CA ILE A 277 13.34 4.29 -16.09
C ILE A 277 13.49 5.37 -15.00
N ALA A 278 12.48 6.21 -14.81
CA ALA A 278 12.49 7.20 -13.76
C ALA A 278 12.59 6.56 -12.36
N GLY A 279 11.96 5.39 -12.14
CA GLY A 279 12.09 4.59 -10.93
C GLY A 279 13.50 4.06 -10.69
N VAL A 280 14.21 3.63 -11.77
CA VAL A 280 15.64 3.26 -11.71
C VAL A 280 16.46 4.46 -11.24
N LEU A 281 16.28 5.64 -11.86
CA LEU A 281 17.02 6.86 -11.49
C LEU A 281 16.71 7.31 -10.05
N ALA A 282 15.43 7.24 -9.66
CA ALA A 282 15.03 7.56 -8.30
C ALA A 282 15.61 6.57 -7.28
N SER A 283 15.71 5.27 -7.62
CA SER A 283 16.34 4.28 -6.74
C SER A 283 17.83 4.53 -6.56
N LEU A 284 18.55 4.96 -7.62
CA LEU A 284 19.94 5.36 -7.55
C LEU A 284 20.14 6.62 -6.69
N ALA A 285 19.15 7.46 -6.55
CA ALA A 285 19.19 8.67 -5.75
C ALA A 285 18.92 8.43 -4.24
N LEU A 286 18.39 7.27 -3.83
CA LEU A 286 18.11 6.95 -2.42
C LEU A 286 19.32 7.12 -1.48
N PRO A 287 20.53 6.66 -1.82
CA PRO A 287 21.71 6.84 -0.95
C PRO A 287 22.10 8.31 -0.72
N PHE A 288 21.63 9.22 -1.55
CA PHE A 288 21.95 10.65 -1.46
C PHE A 288 20.94 11.45 -0.61
N ILE A 289 20.02 10.78 0.10
CA ILE A 289 19.06 11.43 1.02
C ILE A 289 19.73 12.33 2.04
N PRO A 290 20.82 11.95 2.74
CA PRO A 290 21.52 12.86 3.67
C PRO A 290 22.05 14.11 2.97
N TRP A 291 22.68 13.94 1.80
CA TRP A 291 23.13 15.08 1.01
C TRP A 291 21.99 16.01 0.59
N MET A 292 20.85 15.45 0.16
CA MET A 292 19.67 16.26 -0.19
C MET A 292 19.18 17.07 1.01
N ARG A 293 19.20 16.48 2.21
CA ARG A 293 18.78 17.12 3.47
C ARG A 293 19.69 18.28 3.85
N ASP A 294 20.99 18.15 3.62
CA ASP A 294 22.01 19.08 4.07
C ASP A 294 22.35 20.19 3.04
N VAL A 295 21.67 20.18 1.88
CA VAL A 295 21.87 21.22 0.86
C VAL A 295 21.44 22.58 1.40
N THR A 296 22.38 23.51 1.48
CA THR A 296 22.14 24.92 1.75
C THR A 296 22.53 25.74 0.52
N THR A 297 21.73 26.71 0.13
CA THR A 297 22.11 27.61 -0.96
C THR A 297 22.03 29.08 -0.52
N PRO A 298 23.13 29.84 -0.63
CA PRO A 298 23.11 31.30 -0.39
C PRO A 298 22.29 32.07 -1.43
N ALA A 299 21.93 31.42 -2.56
CA ALA A 299 21.24 32.06 -3.67
C ALA A 299 19.74 32.36 -3.42
N LEU A 300 19.13 31.72 -2.40
CA LEU A 300 17.73 31.88 -2.06
C LEU A 300 17.55 32.13 -0.56
N PRO A 301 17.98 33.31 -0.04
CA PRO A 301 18.04 33.59 1.39
C PRO A 301 16.64 33.66 2.07
N TRP A 302 15.55 33.66 1.30
CA TRP A 302 14.19 33.61 1.81
C TRP A 302 13.62 32.19 1.97
N ILE A 303 14.39 31.14 1.64
CA ILE A 303 14.02 29.75 1.86
C ILE A 303 14.95 29.18 2.92
N ASP A 304 14.45 29.05 4.13
CA ASP A 304 15.23 28.63 5.31
C ASP A 304 15.67 27.16 5.25
N ASP A 305 14.97 26.29 4.50
CA ASP A 305 15.24 24.84 4.40
C ASP A 305 15.09 24.30 2.97
N ILE A 306 16.02 24.65 2.10
CA ILE A 306 16.04 24.11 0.72
C ILE A 306 16.29 22.60 0.71
N GLY A 307 17.14 22.10 1.60
CA GLY A 307 17.43 20.67 1.71
C GLY A 307 16.20 19.86 2.04
N GLY A 308 15.40 20.34 2.99
CA GLY A 308 14.11 19.73 3.31
C GLY A 308 13.15 19.73 2.14
N LEU A 309 13.06 20.82 1.37
CA LEU A 309 12.21 20.90 0.17
C LEU A 309 12.67 19.95 -0.93
N LEU A 310 13.97 19.81 -1.15
CA LEU A 310 14.53 18.85 -2.11
C LEU A 310 14.22 17.42 -1.73
N LEU A 311 14.39 17.06 -0.46
CA LEU A 311 14.06 15.74 0.06
C LEU A 311 12.56 15.44 -0.08
N ILE A 312 11.69 16.37 0.32
CA ILE A 312 10.23 16.24 0.17
C ILE A 312 9.87 16.06 -1.31
N GLY A 313 10.39 16.90 -2.19
CA GLY A 313 10.15 16.81 -3.63
C GLY A 313 10.59 15.48 -4.21
N TYR A 314 11.77 14.99 -3.84
CA TYR A 314 12.27 13.68 -4.24
C TYR A 314 11.34 12.54 -3.77
N LEU A 315 10.95 12.55 -2.49
CA LEU A 315 10.07 11.51 -1.92
C LEU A 315 8.68 11.53 -2.59
N MET A 316 8.14 12.71 -2.86
CA MET A 316 6.86 12.86 -3.59
C MET A 316 6.96 12.34 -5.02
N VAL A 317 8.05 12.65 -5.74
CA VAL A 317 8.30 12.11 -7.08
C VAL A 317 8.39 10.59 -7.03
N PHE A 318 9.15 10.02 -6.09
CA PHE A 318 9.27 8.56 -5.96
C PHE A 318 7.93 7.89 -5.68
N GLY A 319 7.14 8.44 -4.75
CA GLY A 319 5.80 7.96 -4.45
C GLY A 319 4.86 8.05 -5.66
N GLY A 320 4.97 9.14 -6.42
CA GLY A 320 4.24 9.33 -7.68
C GLY A 320 4.59 8.29 -8.73
N LEU A 321 5.87 8.03 -8.96
CA LEU A 321 6.34 7.01 -9.90
C LEU A 321 5.79 5.63 -9.52
N ARG A 322 5.84 5.28 -8.23
CA ARG A 322 5.28 4.04 -7.71
C ARG A 322 3.79 3.92 -7.96
N ALA A 323 3.01 4.97 -7.68
CA ALA A 323 1.57 4.98 -7.93
C ALA A 323 1.24 4.85 -9.43
N ALA A 324 2.06 5.46 -10.30
CA ALA A 324 1.91 5.35 -11.74
C ALA A 324 2.09 3.90 -12.25
N HIS A 325 3.03 3.13 -11.70
CA HIS A 325 3.20 1.71 -12.06
C HIS A 325 1.91 0.92 -11.82
N TYR A 326 1.30 1.06 -10.64
CA TYR A 326 0.04 0.40 -10.32
C TYR A 326 -1.10 0.86 -11.24
N GLY A 327 -1.28 2.17 -11.38
CA GLY A 327 -2.37 2.72 -12.18
C GLY A 327 -2.31 2.32 -13.64
N ILE A 328 -1.11 2.35 -14.26
CA ILE A 328 -0.93 1.90 -15.65
C ILE A 328 -1.15 0.38 -15.76
N ALA A 329 -0.65 -0.41 -14.80
CA ALA A 329 -0.86 -1.85 -14.81
C ALA A 329 -2.35 -2.21 -14.75
N VAL A 330 -3.15 -1.53 -13.92
CA VAL A 330 -4.62 -1.70 -13.88
C VAL A 330 -5.26 -1.36 -15.23
N MET A 331 -4.86 -0.25 -15.86
CA MET A 331 -5.38 0.14 -17.16
C MET A 331 -5.06 -0.90 -18.24
N LEU A 332 -3.83 -1.45 -18.25
CA LEU A 332 -3.41 -2.49 -19.20
C LEU A 332 -4.17 -3.81 -18.99
N VAL A 333 -4.55 -4.15 -17.75
CA VAL A 333 -5.45 -5.30 -17.50
C VAL A 333 -6.82 -5.05 -18.12
N GLY A 334 -7.40 -3.87 -17.91
CA GLY A 334 -8.69 -3.47 -18.47
C GLY A 334 -8.69 -3.42 -20.02
N ASP A 335 -7.56 -3.06 -20.63
CA ASP A 335 -7.42 -3.09 -22.11
C ASP A 335 -7.38 -4.52 -22.67
N ARG A 336 -6.80 -5.46 -21.92
CA ARG A 336 -6.56 -6.83 -22.36
C ARG A 336 -7.73 -7.76 -22.11
N PHE A 337 -8.44 -7.59 -21.00
CA PHE A 337 -9.51 -8.48 -20.56
C PHE A 337 -10.85 -7.74 -20.47
N ARG A 338 -11.92 -8.38 -20.95
CA ARG A 338 -13.28 -7.83 -20.94
C ARG A 338 -14.29 -8.90 -20.56
N GLY A 339 -15.50 -8.48 -20.16
CA GLY A 339 -16.60 -9.41 -19.85
C GLY A 339 -16.22 -10.38 -18.73
N ALA A 340 -16.49 -11.67 -18.92
CA ALA A 340 -16.29 -12.73 -17.93
C ALA A 340 -14.82 -12.97 -17.53
N ASP A 341 -13.83 -12.59 -18.37
CA ASP A 341 -12.41 -12.78 -18.07
C ASP A 341 -11.85 -11.70 -17.13
N LEU A 342 -12.44 -10.51 -17.09
CA LEU A 342 -11.94 -9.38 -16.31
C LEU A 342 -11.90 -9.67 -14.80
N PRO A 343 -12.94 -10.24 -14.16
CA PRO A 343 -12.89 -10.59 -12.73
C PRO A 343 -11.77 -11.60 -12.42
N SER A 344 -11.60 -12.63 -13.26
CA SER A 344 -10.53 -13.62 -13.10
C SER A 344 -9.13 -13.00 -13.25
N ALA A 345 -8.93 -12.14 -14.25
CA ALA A 345 -7.69 -11.40 -14.44
C ALA A 345 -7.38 -10.47 -13.26
N THR A 346 -8.39 -9.79 -12.72
CA THR A 346 -8.24 -8.92 -11.55
C THR A 346 -7.88 -9.72 -10.29
N THR A 347 -8.44 -10.91 -10.11
CA THR A 347 -8.06 -11.81 -9.01
C THR A 347 -6.58 -12.20 -9.10
N VAL A 348 -6.12 -12.61 -10.30
CA VAL A 348 -4.70 -12.95 -10.52
C VAL A 348 -3.79 -11.74 -10.31
N PHE A 349 -4.22 -10.56 -10.77
CA PHE A 349 -3.51 -9.30 -10.55
C PHE A 349 -3.33 -9.00 -9.05
N GLY A 350 -4.37 -9.20 -8.23
CA GLY A 350 -4.29 -9.09 -6.79
C GLY A 350 -3.35 -10.10 -6.14
N VAL A 351 -3.36 -11.37 -6.58
CA VAL A 351 -2.44 -12.41 -6.10
C VAL A 351 -0.99 -12.05 -6.42
N MET A 352 -0.70 -11.50 -7.60
CA MET A 352 0.64 -11.03 -7.97
C MET A 352 1.11 -9.90 -7.04
N PHE A 353 0.24 -8.93 -6.72
CA PHE A 353 0.52 -7.89 -5.73
C PHE A 353 0.85 -8.48 -4.36
N CYS A 354 0.00 -9.37 -3.84
CA CYS A 354 0.20 -9.97 -2.52
C CYS A 354 1.50 -10.77 -2.44
N THR A 355 1.83 -11.54 -3.49
CA THR A 355 3.08 -12.31 -3.55
C THR A 355 4.29 -11.36 -3.56
N GLY A 356 4.25 -10.30 -4.35
CA GLY A 356 5.29 -9.26 -4.35
C GLY A 356 5.43 -8.60 -2.97
N SER A 357 4.31 -8.32 -2.32
CA SER A 357 4.30 -7.68 -0.99
C SER A 357 4.92 -8.53 0.12
N ILE A 358 4.93 -9.85 -0.01
CA ILE A 358 5.66 -10.73 0.91
C ILE A 358 7.16 -10.71 0.61
N MET A 359 7.53 -10.78 -0.67
CA MET A 359 8.93 -10.89 -1.06
C MET A 359 9.71 -9.58 -0.85
N GLY A 360 9.06 -8.43 -1.04
CA GLY A 360 9.70 -7.13 -0.96
C GLY A 360 10.43 -6.85 0.35
N PRO A 361 9.76 -6.91 1.52
CA PRO A 361 10.40 -6.66 2.80
C PRO A 361 11.48 -7.69 3.14
N ALA A 362 11.25 -8.98 2.83
CA ALA A 362 12.22 -10.03 3.09
C ALA A 362 13.51 -9.83 2.29
N ILE A 363 13.41 -9.54 0.99
CA ILE A 363 14.57 -9.28 0.13
C ILE A 363 15.22 -7.94 0.51
N GLY A 364 14.43 -6.89 0.77
CA GLY A 364 14.94 -5.60 1.17
C GLY A 364 15.71 -5.64 2.48
N GLY A 365 15.19 -6.37 3.48
CA GLY A 365 15.85 -6.56 4.77
C GLY A 365 17.16 -7.36 4.67
N LEU A 366 17.14 -8.46 3.92
CA LEU A 366 18.36 -9.24 3.65
C LEU A 366 19.41 -8.39 2.92
N ALA A 367 18.99 -7.61 1.95
CA ALA A 367 19.90 -6.73 1.22
C ALA A 367 20.51 -5.64 2.14
N MET A 368 19.74 -5.12 3.11
CA MET A 368 20.25 -4.19 4.12
C MET A 368 21.35 -4.82 4.99
N ASP A 369 21.21 -6.09 5.37
CA ASP A 369 22.24 -6.76 6.16
C ASP A 369 23.52 -7.04 5.34
N ILE A 370 23.41 -7.24 4.02
CA ILE A 370 24.56 -7.44 3.15
C ILE A 370 25.33 -6.12 2.90
N TRP A 371 24.60 -5.01 2.77
CA TRP A 371 25.17 -3.69 2.49
C TRP A 371 24.38 -2.61 3.25
N ASP A 372 24.69 -2.46 4.53
CA ASP A 372 24.01 -1.55 5.43
C ASP A 372 24.36 -0.07 5.18
N PRO A 373 23.39 0.84 5.13
CA PRO A 373 21.95 0.62 4.94
C PRO A 373 21.55 0.54 3.45
N HIS A 374 22.51 0.73 2.54
CA HIS A 374 22.27 0.96 1.10
C HIS A 374 21.70 -0.27 0.36
N GLY A 375 21.72 -1.43 0.99
CA GLY A 375 21.12 -2.65 0.44
C GLY A 375 19.65 -2.50 0.08
N LEU A 376 18.86 -1.72 0.85
CA LEU A 376 17.47 -1.42 0.49
C LEU A 376 17.38 -0.69 -0.84
N ALA A 377 18.22 0.33 -1.04
CA ALA A 377 18.28 1.07 -2.31
C ALA A 377 18.68 0.15 -3.47
N GLY A 378 19.66 -0.74 -3.24
CA GLY A 378 20.09 -1.76 -4.21
C GLY A 378 18.97 -2.75 -4.57
N ALA A 379 18.23 -3.24 -3.58
CA ALA A 379 17.09 -4.14 -3.81
C ALA A 379 15.98 -3.44 -4.63
N VAL A 380 15.61 -2.22 -4.28
CA VAL A 380 14.60 -1.44 -4.99
C VAL A 380 15.04 -1.11 -6.42
N LEU A 381 16.32 -0.78 -6.61
CA LEU A 381 16.93 -0.61 -7.94
C LEU A 381 16.82 -1.90 -8.76
N LEU A 382 17.18 -3.03 -8.18
CA LEU A 382 17.08 -4.34 -8.85
C LEU A 382 15.64 -4.64 -9.27
N PHE A 383 14.65 -4.34 -8.43
CA PHE A 383 13.24 -4.55 -8.77
C PHE A 383 12.82 -3.73 -10.00
N HIS A 384 13.25 -2.48 -10.10
CA HIS A 384 12.98 -1.66 -11.28
C HIS A 384 13.74 -2.15 -12.52
N LEU A 385 15.00 -2.57 -12.38
CA LEU A 385 15.80 -3.12 -13.48
C LEU A 385 15.20 -4.43 -14.03
N LEU A 386 14.67 -5.29 -13.17
CA LEU A 386 14.00 -6.53 -13.58
C LEU A 386 12.66 -6.26 -14.31
N LEU A 387 11.97 -5.18 -13.94
CA LEU A 387 10.73 -4.80 -14.62
C LEU A 387 10.99 -4.18 -15.99
N LEU A 388 12.04 -3.38 -16.15
CA LEU A 388 12.29 -2.51 -17.30
C LEU A 388 12.26 -3.20 -18.68
N PRO A 389 12.84 -4.41 -18.88
CA PRO A 389 12.83 -5.07 -20.19
C PRO A 389 11.43 -5.38 -20.71
N LEU A 390 10.47 -5.69 -19.80
CA LEU A 390 9.13 -6.13 -20.19
C LEU A 390 8.34 -5.05 -20.94
N PRO A 391 8.12 -3.85 -20.39
CA PRO A 391 7.39 -2.81 -21.10
C PRO A 391 8.16 -2.29 -22.33
N LEU A 392 9.49 -2.25 -22.31
CA LEU A 392 10.29 -1.84 -23.45
C LEU A 392 10.13 -2.80 -24.65
N VAL A 393 10.29 -4.10 -24.42
CA VAL A 393 10.13 -5.12 -25.46
C VAL A 393 8.69 -5.14 -25.98
N ALA A 394 7.70 -5.03 -25.08
CA ALA A 394 6.30 -5.00 -25.48
C ALA A 394 5.98 -3.79 -26.37
N TRP A 395 6.50 -2.61 -26.02
CA TRP A 395 6.34 -1.40 -26.81
C TRP A 395 7.02 -1.51 -28.18
N MET A 396 8.28 -1.95 -28.23
CA MET A 396 9.03 -2.14 -29.50
C MET A 396 8.31 -3.11 -30.44
N ARG A 397 7.82 -4.25 -29.92
CA ARG A 397 7.05 -5.22 -30.72
C ARG A 397 5.76 -4.63 -31.27
N ARG A 398 5.09 -3.77 -30.49
CA ARG A 398 3.88 -3.08 -30.94
C ARG A 398 4.19 -2.09 -32.07
N GLN A 399 5.26 -1.30 -31.94
CA GLN A 399 5.69 -0.37 -32.99
C GLN A 399 6.08 -1.08 -34.28
N ALA A 400 6.79 -2.21 -34.20
CA ALA A 400 7.15 -3.01 -35.36
C ALA A 400 5.90 -3.51 -36.10
N ARG A 401 4.85 -3.94 -35.41
CA ARG A 401 3.56 -4.37 -36.01
C ARG A 401 2.75 -3.25 -36.66
N LEU A 402 2.96 -1.99 -36.24
CA LEU A 402 2.26 -0.84 -36.82
C LEU A 402 2.96 -0.27 -38.08
N ARG A 403 4.24 -0.64 -38.28
CA ARG A 403 5.06 -0.19 -39.43
C ARG A 403 5.14 -1.21 -40.55
N GLY A 404 4.80 -2.47 -40.33
CA GLY A 404 4.69 -3.54 -41.32
C GLY A 404 3.24 -3.88 -41.61
#